data_69fb647a5b77378d77cb6b7339210bd8
#
_entry.id   69fb647a5b77378d77cb6b7339210bd8
#
_cell.length_a   1.000
_cell.length_b   1.000
_cell.length_c   1.000
_cell.angle_alpha   90.00
_cell.angle_beta   90.00
_cell.angle_gamma   90.00
#
_symmetry.space_group_name_H-M   'P 1'
#
loop_
_entity.id
_entity.type
_entity.pdbx_description
1 polymer ?
#
loop_
_entity_poly.entity_id
_entity_poly.type
_entity_poly.pdbx_seq_one_letter_code
_entity_poly.pdbx_strand_id
1 'polypeptide(L)'
;MSKVTQTCWLMALTLLLGCQQDTLLKTNSIAQIDLAPAQVIEWRLATSWPKNLPGLGMGPERFAQLVKQMSNGRLMITVYGAGELMPALSVFDGVSNGSIEMAHSASYYWKGKAPAAQFFSSIPFGLTAQQMNAWLHYGGGMELWEEVYQPFGILPLAGGNTGMQMGGWFNTAITTPEDFKGLKMRLPGLGGEVLKKLGGVPVDALTGREIYGALQTGAIDAAEWVGPYNDLSLGLYQVAKYYYYPGWHEPGSTMEFLINKQAFSTLPDDLKMIIKVAASAINQDMLDDYTQGHIAAMDVLLNEHDVQVKPFPKTVIRALKNARDDVLKSEAAKDPLFNKVLESYMANEKSVKRYFSYTEDALSRFELDDKHQQ
;
A
#
# COMPACT_ATOMS: atom_id res chain seq x y z
N MET A 1 -50.70 53.34 36.46
CA MET A 1 -51.06 53.55 37.88
C MET A 1 -49.92 53.00 38.69
N SER A 2 -49.22 53.82 39.26
CA SER A 2 -49.03 54.48 40.55
C SER A 2 -47.66 54.07 41.09
N LYS A 3 -46.67 54.94 41.01
CA LYS A 3 -46.20 55.90 42.09
C LYS A 3 -45.39 55.18 43.21
N VAL A 4 -44.08 55.47 43.31
CA VAL A 4 -43.42 56.48 44.17
C VAL A 4 -43.20 55.95 45.58
N THR A 5 -42.00 56.00 46.17
CA THR A 5 -41.19 57.07 46.75
C THR A 5 -39.91 56.48 47.33
N GLN A 6 -38.70 56.96 47.05
CA GLN A 6 -37.84 57.88 47.78
C GLN A 6 -37.90 57.80 49.34
N THR A 7 -36.74 57.55 49.97
CA THR A 7 -36.18 58.49 50.96
C THR A 7 -34.74 58.10 51.36
N CYS A 8 -33.88 59.12 51.41
CA CYS A 8 -32.52 59.29 52.01
C CYS A 8 -32.46 59.04 53.54
N TRP A 9 -31.23 58.81 54.04
CA TRP A 9 -30.54 59.48 55.14
C TRP A 9 -29.17 58.81 55.34
N LEU A 10 -28.13 59.44 55.21
CA LEU A 10 -27.03 60.24 55.80
C LEU A 10 -26.39 59.65 57.05
N MET A 11 -25.04 59.58 56.91
CA MET A 11 -23.97 59.75 57.94
C MET A 11 -23.79 58.73 59.09
N ALA A 12 -22.57 58.12 59.07
CA ALA A 12 -21.63 58.32 60.17
C ALA A 12 -20.21 57.88 59.81
N LEU A 13 -19.30 58.79 59.91
CA LEU A 13 -17.85 58.74 59.81
C LEU A 13 -17.23 58.14 61.08
N THR A 14 -16.43 57.05 60.99
CA THR A 14 -15.47 56.70 62.04
C THR A 14 -14.18 56.16 61.38
N LEU A 15 -13.13 56.96 61.60
CA LEU A 15 -11.74 56.59 61.33
C LEU A 15 -11.29 55.47 62.27
N LEU A 16 -10.69 54.44 61.75
CA LEU A 16 -9.73 53.59 62.43
C LEU A 16 -8.56 53.28 61.51
N LEU A 17 -7.41 53.90 61.89
CA LEU A 17 -6.10 53.52 61.36
C LEU A 17 -5.78 52.06 61.78
N GLY A 18 -5.38 51.26 60.86
CA GLY A 18 -4.93 49.87 61.08
C GLY A 18 -4.06 49.35 59.98
N CYS A 19 -2.75 49.42 60.21
CA CYS A 19 -1.67 48.61 59.59
C CYS A 19 -1.79 48.16 58.20
N GLN A 20 -1.06 48.82 57.31
CA GLN A 20 -0.60 48.34 56.03
C GLN A 20 0.38 47.18 56.24
N GLN A 21 -0.03 45.95 55.94
CA GLN A 21 0.86 44.83 55.69
C GLN A 21 0.94 44.64 54.18
N ASP A 22 2.03 45.18 53.59
CA ASP A 22 2.42 44.95 52.25
C ASP A 22 2.77 43.44 52.08
N THR A 23 1.78 42.62 51.75
CA THR A 23 2.04 41.28 51.25
C THR A 23 2.39 41.42 49.77
N LEU A 24 3.69 41.52 49.51
CA LEU A 24 4.25 41.37 48.18
C LEU A 24 3.84 39.98 47.63
N LEU A 25 2.74 39.92 46.89
CA LEU A 25 2.46 38.83 46.00
C LEU A 25 3.59 38.81 44.95
N LYS A 26 4.60 37.98 45.18
CA LYS A 26 5.53 37.57 44.15
C LYS A 26 4.69 36.88 43.06
N THR A 27 4.29 37.66 42.06
CA THR A 27 3.88 37.10 40.77
C THR A 27 5.07 36.32 40.27
N ASN A 28 5.04 35.00 40.46
CA ASN A 28 5.89 34.11 39.69
C ASN A 28 5.51 34.36 38.22
N SER A 29 6.28 35.20 37.55
CA SER A 29 6.27 35.19 36.09
C SER A 29 6.63 33.79 35.67
N ILE A 30 5.63 33.04 35.19
CA ILE A 30 5.88 31.82 34.40
C ILE A 30 6.81 32.30 33.32
N ALA A 31 8.07 31.88 33.40
CA ALA A 31 9.02 32.14 32.35
C ALA A 31 8.35 31.62 31.05
N GLN A 32 8.02 32.55 30.18
CA GLN A 32 7.60 32.24 28.84
C GLN A 32 8.78 31.47 28.26
N ILE A 33 8.65 30.14 28.15
CA ILE A 33 9.62 29.32 27.46
C ILE A 33 9.50 29.78 26.00
N ASP A 34 10.44 30.60 25.59
CA ASP A 34 10.61 31.04 24.21
C ASP A 34 11.09 29.79 23.46
N LEU A 35 10.12 28.93 23.08
CA LEU A 35 10.39 27.79 22.22
C LEU A 35 10.81 28.37 20.89
N ALA A 36 12.10 28.38 20.63
CA ALA A 36 12.61 28.65 19.29
C ALA A 36 11.74 27.87 18.30
N PRO A 37 11.33 28.47 17.17
CA PRO A 37 10.47 27.81 16.22
C PRO A 37 11.12 26.45 15.87
N ALA A 38 10.38 25.37 16.13
CA ALA A 38 10.89 24.02 15.87
C ALA A 38 11.33 23.96 14.40
N GLN A 39 12.58 23.60 14.16
CA GLN A 39 13.11 23.49 12.79
C GLN A 39 12.24 22.56 11.99
N VAL A 40 11.67 23.06 10.89
CA VAL A 40 10.89 22.25 9.95
C VAL A 40 11.87 21.40 9.13
N ILE A 41 11.62 20.11 9.11
CA ILE A 41 12.36 19.15 8.28
C ILE A 41 11.52 18.90 7.04
N GLU A 42 12.11 19.05 5.86
CA GLU A 42 11.44 18.83 4.59
C GLU A 42 12.00 17.60 3.89
N TRP A 43 11.12 16.67 3.52
CA TRP A 43 11.44 15.45 2.78
C TRP A 43 10.69 15.41 1.45
N ARG A 44 11.28 14.73 0.48
CA ARG A 44 10.68 14.43 -0.82
C ARG A 44 10.34 12.95 -0.88
N LEU A 45 9.12 12.66 -1.34
CA LEU A 45 8.62 11.31 -1.56
C LEU A 45 8.24 11.17 -3.03
N ALA A 46 8.98 10.35 -3.78
CA ALA A 46 8.64 10.01 -5.16
C ALA A 46 7.84 8.71 -5.23
N THR A 47 6.83 8.62 -6.09
CA THR A 47 6.02 7.43 -6.26
C THR A 47 6.21 6.77 -7.62
N SER A 48 5.98 5.46 -7.71
CA SER A 48 5.88 4.74 -8.98
C SER A 48 4.52 4.91 -9.66
N TRP A 49 3.63 5.71 -9.10
CA TRP A 49 2.24 5.89 -9.50
C TRP A 49 1.95 7.30 -10.01
N PRO A 50 1.01 7.46 -10.96
CA PRO A 50 0.47 8.78 -11.29
C PRO A 50 -0.15 9.44 -10.05
N LYS A 51 -0.01 10.75 -9.93
CA LYS A 51 -0.79 11.51 -8.92
C LYS A 51 -2.29 11.29 -9.11
N ASN A 52 -3.02 11.28 -8.01
CA ASN A 52 -4.47 11.12 -7.96
C ASN A 52 -4.99 9.77 -8.49
N LEU A 53 -4.10 8.81 -8.80
CA LEU A 53 -4.57 7.45 -9.09
C LEU A 53 -5.25 6.89 -7.82
N PRO A 54 -6.49 6.39 -7.92
CA PRO A 54 -7.19 5.80 -6.78
C PRO A 54 -6.30 4.79 -6.02
N GLY A 55 -6.36 4.78 -4.72
CA GLY A 55 -5.53 3.95 -3.85
C GLY A 55 -4.05 4.30 -3.94
N LEU A 56 -3.36 3.84 -4.97
CA LEU A 56 -1.89 3.93 -5.12
C LEU A 56 -1.34 5.37 -5.15
N GLY A 57 -1.99 6.25 -5.89
CA GLY A 57 -1.57 7.66 -5.97
C GLY A 57 -2.02 8.49 -4.76
N MET A 58 -3.15 8.12 -4.16
CA MET A 58 -3.74 8.84 -3.03
C MET A 58 -3.10 8.45 -1.68
N GLY A 59 -2.69 7.19 -1.53
CA GLY A 59 -2.10 6.69 -0.28
C GLY A 59 -0.89 7.50 0.20
N PRO A 60 0.13 7.75 -0.64
CA PRO A 60 1.27 8.60 -0.28
C PRO A 60 0.91 10.04 0.10
N GLU A 61 -0.12 10.61 -0.53
CA GLU A 61 -0.61 11.96 -0.18
C GLU A 61 -1.25 11.96 1.22
N ARG A 62 -2.09 10.95 1.51
CA ARG A 62 -2.69 10.76 2.84
C ARG A 62 -1.62 10.52 3.91
N PHE A 63 -0.58 9.74 3.58
CA PHE A 63 0.57 9.55 4.45
C PHE A 63 1.26 10.87 4.78
N ALA A 64 1.61 11.67 3.78
CA ALA A 64 2.27 12.96 3.96
C ALA A 64 1.42 13.93 4.81
N GLN A 65 0.11 13.95 4.57
CA GLN A 65 -0.82 14.75 5.37
C GLN A 65 -0.88 14.29 6.83
N LEU A 66 -0.94 12.98 7.07
CA LEU A 66 -0.99 12.40 8.41
C LEU A 66 0.31 12.71 9.19
N VAL A 67 1.47 12.54 8.56
CA VAL A 67 2.77 12.89 9.15
C VAL A 67 2.84 14.37 9.50
N LYS A 68 2.40 15.26 8.62
CA LYS A 68 2.32 16.70 8.89
C LYS A 68 1.45 17.01 10.12
N GLN A 69 0.27 16.41 10.20
CA GLN A 69 -0.66 16.61 11.32
C GLN A 69 -0.07 16.09 12.64
N MET A 70 0.42 14.85 12.67
CA MET A 70 0.96 14.21 13.87
C MET A 70 2.24 14.90 14.37
N SER A 71 3.06 15.42 13.44
CA SER A 71 4.30 16.14 13.78
C SER A 71 4.07 17.63 14.13
N ASN A 72 2.83 18.11 14.08
CA ASN A 72 2.51 19.53 14.18
C ASN A 72 3.33 20.39 13.19
N GLY A 73 3.49 19.91 11.96
CA GLY A 73 4.23 20.58 10.90
C GLY A 73 5.76 20.52 11.01
N ARG A 74 6.33 19.81 11.98
CA ARG A 74 7.79 19.68 12.11
C ARG A 74 8.43 18.80 11.04
N LEU A 75 7.67 17.87 10.45
CA LEU A 75 8.10 17.09 9.30
C LEU A 75 7.11 17.30 8.15
N MET A 76 7.60 17.86 7.07
CA MET A 76 6.84 18.15 5.86
C MET A 76 7.33 17.23 4.75
N ILE A 77 6.42 16.44 4.16
CA ILE A 77 6.75 15.52 3.07
C ILE A 77 6.02 16.00 1.82
N THR A 78 6.79 16.32 0.79
CA THR A 78 6.24 16.68 -0.53
C THR A 78 6.21 15.44 -1.41
N VAL A 79 5.01 15.10 -1.90
CA VAL A 79 4.80 13.93 -2.76
C VAL A 79 4.93 14.31 -4.23
N TYR A 80 5.67 13.50 -4.97
CA TYR A 80 5.89 13.63 -6.42
C TYR A 80 5.42 12.35 -7.11
N GLY A 81 4.53 12.50 -8.08
CA GLY A 81 4.04 11.39 -8.89
C GLY A 81 5.08 10.84 -9.85
N ALA A 82 4.76 9.69 -10.45
CA ALA A 82 5.62 9.02 -11.42
C ALA A 82 6.05 9.98 -12.56
N GLY A 83 7.36 10.13 -12.75
CA GLY A 83 7.95 10.98 -13.79
C GLY A 83 8.11 12.46 -13.43
N GLU A 84 7.66 12.92 -12.25
CA GLU A 84 7.82 14.32 -11.83
C GLU A 84 9.25 14.64 -11.35
N LEU A 85 9.87 13.76 -10.57
CA LEU A 85 11.27 13.90 -10.14
C LEU A 85 12.22 12.96 -10.87
N MET A 86 11.77 11.75 -11.14
CA MET A 86 12.53 10.69 -11.77
C MET A 86 11.60 9.68 -12.44
N PRO A 87 12.13 8.79 -13.33
CA PRO A 87 11.33 7.70 -13.89
C PRO A 87 10.71 6.83 -12.79
N ALA A 88 9.48 6.35 -13.00
CA ALA A 88 8.68 5.62 -12.03
C ALA A 88 9.41 4.44 -11.34
N LEU A 89 10.20 3.68 -12.11
CA LEU A 89 10.95 2.53 -11.62
C LEU A 89 12.39 2.84 -11.19
N SER A 90 12.77 4.13 -11.11
CA SER A 90 14.08 4.58 -10.60
C SER A 90 14.03 5.03 -9.14
N VAL A 91 12.86 5.01 -8.51
CA VAL A 91 12.68 5.54 -7.14
C VAL A 91 13.49 4.76 -6.11
N PHE A 92 13.69 3.46 -6.30
CA PHE A 92 14.55 2.63 -5.44
C PHE A 92 16.00 3.14 -5.42
N ASP A 93 16.55 3.42 -6.59
CA ASP A 93 17.91 3.95 -6.71
C ASP A 93 18.00 5.35 -6.12
N GLY A 94 16.98 6.18 -6.34
CA GLY A 94 16.90 7.53 -5.77
C GLY A 94 16.94 7.53 -4.24
N VAL A 95 16.25 6.59 -3.58
CA VAL A 95 16.30 6.42 -2.13
C VAL A 95 17.64 5.81 -1.69
N SER A 96 18.10 4.77 -2.39
CA SER A 96 19.35 4.07 -2.04
C SER A 96 20.57 5.01 -2.05
N ASN A 97 20.66 5.88 -3.05
CA ASN A 97 21.80 6.83 -3.18
C ASN A 97 21.59 8.16 -2.45
N GLY A 98 20.44 8.35 -1.77
CA GLY A 98 20.13 9.56 -1.01
C GLY A 98 19.72 10.78 -1.86
N SER A 99 19.40 10.61 -3.16
CA SER A 99 18.90 11.69 -4.01
C SER A 99 17.50 12.17 -3.59
N ILE A 100 16.74 11.29 -2.94
CA ILE A 100 15.45 11.57 -2.26
C ILE A 100 15.40 10.83 -0.94
N GLU A 101 14.61 11.33 -0.02
CA GLU A 101 14.49 10.79 1.34
C GLU A 101 13.57 9.58 1.40
N MET A 102 12.50 9.57 0.59
CA MET A 102 11.49 8.52 0.57
C MET A 102 10.99 8.19 -0.84
N ALA A 103 10.44 6.98 -0.96
CA ALA A 103 9.63 6.60 -2.11
C ALA A 103 8.44 5.73 -1.69
N HIS A 104 7.46 5.60 -2.58
CA HIS A 104 6.35 4.66 -2.44
C HIS A 104 6.22 3.83 -3.72
N SER A 105 6.27 2.49 -3.57
CA SER A 105 6.31 1.56 -4.71
C SER A 105 5.85 0.16 -4.31
N ALA A 106 6.14 -0.83 -5.16
CA ALA A 106 5.96 -2.25 -4.89
C ALA A 106 7.29 -2.99 -5.00
N SER A 107 7.61 -3.80 -4.01
CA SER A 107 8.94 -4.42 -3.87
C SER A 107 9.30 -5.41 -4.99
N TYR A 108 8.33 -5.98 -5.70
CA TYR A 108 8.60 -6.87 -6.83
C TYR A 108 9.28 -6.19 -8.03
N TYR A 109 9.20 -4.86 -8.15
CA TYR A 109 9.90 -4.15 -9.23
C TYR A 109 11.43 -4.24 -9.11
N TRP A 110 11.92 -4.54 -7.94
CA TRP A 110 13.36 -4.64 -7.66
C TRP A 110 13.93 -6.06 -7.83
N LYS A 111 13.16 -6.99 -8.43
CA LYS A 111 13.59 -8.40 -8.63
C LYS A 111 14.98 -8.55 -9.24
N GLY A 112 15.37 -7.61 -10.11
CA GLY A 112 16.70 -7.63 -10.75
C GLY A 112 17.85 -7.22 -9.83
N LYS A 113 17.58 -6.57 -8.69
CA LYS A 113 18.57 -6.08 -7.72
C LYS A 113 18.51 -6.85 -6.41
N ALA A 114 17.32 -7.16 -5.97
CA ALA A 114 16.98 -7.85 -4.74
C ALA A 114 15.90 -8.91 -5.03
N PRO A 115 16.27 -10.10 -5.53
CA PRO A 115 15.28 -11.11 -5.95
C PRO A 115 14.27 -11.47 -4.85
N ALA A 116 14.72 -11.53 -3.60
CA ALA A 116 13.87 -11.81 -2.44
C ALA A 116 12.86 -10.70 -2.11
N ALA A 117 13.03 -9.48 -2.62
CA ALA A 117 12.11 -8.38 -2.35
C ALA A 117 10.66 -8.68 -2.78
N GLN A 118 10.48 -9.52 -3.79
CA GLN A 118 9.19 -9.90 -4.33
C GLN A 118 8.24 -10.51 -3.28
N PHE A 119 8.78 -11.20 -2.27
CA PHE A 119 7.99 -11.79 -1.18
C PHE A 119 7.21 -10.77 -0.36
N PHE A 120 7.72 -9.55 -0.23
CA PHE A 120 7.14 -8.51 0.60
C PHE A 120 6.02 -7.73 -0.10
N SER A 121 5.84 -7.93 -1.41
CA SER A 121 4.68 -7.44 -2.14
C SER A 121 3.65 -8.54 -2.32
N SER A 122 3.91 -9.51 -3.21
CA SER A 122 2.99 -10.62 -3.43
C SER A 122 3.68 -11.84 -4.05
N ILE A 123 3.17 -13.02 -3.69
CA ILE A 123 3.54 -14.30 -4.30
C ILE A 123 2.31 -14.89 -4.98
N PRO A 124 2.41 -15.39 -6.22
CA PRO A 124 1.30 -16.07 -6.87
C PRO A 124 0.71 -17.17 -5.98
N PHE A 125 -0.63 -17.21 -5.83
CA PHE A 125 -1.37 -18.09 -4.91
C PHE A 125 -0.99 -17.96 -3.43
N GLY A 126 -0.32 -16.86 -3.05
CA GLY A 126 0.22 -16.63 -1.72
C GLY A 126 -0.78 -16.15 -0.69
N LEU A 127 -0.32 -15.25 0.16
CA LEU A 127 -1.06 -14.69 1.30
C LEU A 127 -2.00 -13.57 0.84
N THR A 128 -3.19 -13.51 1.44
CA THR A 128 -4.09 -12.35 1.35
C THR A 128 -3.54 -11.19 2.18
N ALA A 129 -4.13 -9.99 2.05
CA ALA A 129 -3.68 -8.80 2.76
C ALA A 129 -3.56 -9.01 4.28
N GLN A 130 -4.59 -9.56 4.92
CA GLN A 130 -4.56 -9.85 6.36
C GLN A 130 -3.48 -10.86 6.73
N GLN A 131 -3.35 -11.92 5.93
CA GLN A 131 -2.35 -12.97 6.15
C GLN A 131 -0.92 -12.44 5.95
N MET A 132 -0.72 -11.55 4.97
CA MET A 132 0.55 -10.88 4.71
C MET A 132 0.93 -9.98 5.89
N ASN A 133 0.00 -9.17 6.39
CA ASN A 133 0.23 -8.33 7.56
C ASN A 133 0.62 -9.16 8.79
N ALA A 134 -0.01 -10.33 8.99
CA ALA A 134 0.35 -11.23 10.08
C ALA A 134 1.79 -11.75 9.94
N TRP A 135 2.21 -12.17 8.75
CA TRP A 135 3.58 -12.59 8.50
C TRP A 135 4.58 -11.45 8.66
N LEU A 136 4.30 -10.28 8.07
CA LEU A 136 5.19 -9.13 8.15
C LEU A 136 5.43 -8.70 9.59
N HIS A 137 4.38 -8.51 10.37
CA HIS A 137 4.50 -7.88 11.70
C HIS A 137 4.74 -8.87 12.85
N TYR A 138 4.38 -10.15 12.69
CA TYR A 138 4.47 -11.16 13.76
C TYR A 138 5.11 -12.48 13.34
N GLY A 139 5.35 -12.66 12.05
CA GLY A 139 5.95 -13.87 11.47
C GLY A 139 7.41 -13.72 11.04
N GLY A 140 8.08 -12.60 11.39
CA GLY A 140 9.48 -12.35 11.04
C GLY A 140 9.68 -11.74 9.64
N GLY A 141 8.59 -11.35 8.95
CA GLY A 141 8.67 -10.81 7.59
C GLY A 141 9.37 -9.45 7.52
N MET A 142 9.14 -8.55 8.49
CA MET A 142 9.76 -7.23 8.50
C MET A 142 11.27 -7.31 8.71
N GLU A 143 11.75 -8.17 9.59
CA GLU A 143 13.18 -8.40 9.83
C GLU A 143 13.87 -8.93 8.57
N LEU A 144 13.23 -9.84 7.86
CA LEU A 144 13.73 -10.36 6.58
C LEU A 144 13.72 -9.27 5.49
N TRP A 145 12.73 -8.41 5.47
CA TRP A 145 12.67 -7.29 4.52
C TRP A 145 13.80 -6.29 4.77
N GLU A 146 14.05 -5.95 6.02
CA GLU A 146 15.18 -5.10 6.40
C GLU A 146 16.52 -5.74 6.03
N GLU A 147 16.68 -7.06 6.19
CA GLU A 147 17.87 -7.81 5.79
C GLU A 147 18.10 -7.75 4.26
N VAL A 148 17.02 -7.95 3.48
CA VAL A 148 17.09 -7.88 2.00
C VAL A 148 17.46 -6.47 1.53
N TYR A 149 17.02 -5.42 2.22
CA TYR A 149 17.28 -4.03 1.83
C TYR A 149 18.52 -3.41 2.51
N GLN A 150 19.12 -4.11 3.45
CA GLN A 150 20.32 -3.63 4.17
C GLN A 150 21.47 -3.23 3.25
N PRO A 151 21.81 -3.98 2.17
CA PRO A 151 22.90 -3.60 1.27
C PRO A 151 22.66 -2.30 0.49
N PHE A 152 21.41 -1.87 0.39
CA PHE A 152 20.98 -0.67 -0.34
C PHE A 152 20.81 0.55 0.56
N GLY A 153 21.01 0.42 1.88
CA GLY A 153 20.82 1.52 2.82
C GLY A 153 19.36 1.99 2.92
N ILE A 154 18.39 1.10 2.65
CA ILE A 154 16.95 1.38 2.67
C ILE A 154 16.32 0.76 3.90
N LEU A 155 15.44 1.52 4.56
CA LEU A 155 14.49 1.04 5.57
C LEU A 155 13.12 0.86 4.90
N PRO A 156 12.60 -0.37 4.79
CA PRO A 156 11.25 -0.61 4.28
C PRO A 156 10.20 -0.47 5.37
N LEU A 157 9.01 0.01 5.00
CA LEU A 157 7.80 -0.08 5.82
C LEU A 157 6.64 -0.51 4.93
N ALA A 158 5.76 -1.40 5.41
CA ALA A 158 4.49 -1.68 4.75
C ALA A 158 3.66 -0.38 4.72
N GLY A 159 3.20 0.00 3.54
CA GLY A 159 2.60 1.32 3.30
C GLY A 159 1.36 1.30 2.43
N GLY A 160 0.65 0.19 2.38
CA GLY A 160 -0.59 -0.02 1.64
C GLY A 160 -0.78 -1.48 1.25
N ASN A 161 -2.00 -1.84 0.89
CA ASN A 161 -2.30 -3.12 0.28
C ASN A 161 -3.47 -2.97 -0.70
N THR A 162 -3.37 -3.61 -1.87
CA THR A 162 -4.41 -3.53 -2.89
C THR A 162 -5.61 -4.44 -2.63
N GLY A 163 -5.52 -5.32 -1.64
CA GLY A 163 -6.44 -6.45 -1.52
C GLY A 163 -6.24 -7.46 -2.64
N MET A 164 -7.16 -8.41 -2.74
CA MET A 164 -7.13 -9.42 -3.82
C MET A 164 -7.40 -8.77 -5.17
N GLN A 165 -6.50 -9.01 -6.10
CA GLN A 165 -6.59 -8.44 -7.45
C GLN A 165 -7.47 -9.29 -8.38
N MET A 166 -7.76 -8.75 -9.56
CA MET A 166 -8.35 -9.50 -10.68
C MET A 166 -7.26 -10.14 -11.53
N GLY A 167 -7.65 -11.18 -12.28
CA GLY A 167 -6.72 -11.96 -13.12
C GLY A 167 -6.20 -11.23 -14.36
N GLY A 168 -6.78 -10.07 -14.66
CA GLY A 168 -6.37 -9.17 -15.74
C GLY A 168 -7.32 -9.13 -16.93
N TRP A 169 -6.96 -8.26 -17.87
CA TRP A 169 -7.66 -7.96 -19.10
C TRP A 169 -7.01 -8.66 -20.30
N PHE A 170 -7.84 -9.28 -21.15
CA PHE A 170 -7.37 -10.08 -22.27
C PHE A 170 -8.13 -9.73 -23.55
N ASN A 171 -7.41 -9.65 -24.67
CA ASN A 171 -8.03 -9.47 -26.00
C ASN A 171 -8.56 -10.79 -26.57
N THR A 172 -8.04 -11.92 -26.11
CA THR A 172 -8.45 -13.26 -26.50
C THR A 172 -8.91 -14.07 -25.31
N ALA A 173 -9.82 -15.03 -25.53
CA ALA A 173 -10.28 -15.88 -24.43
C ALA A 173 -9.20 -16.90 -24.03
N ILE A 174 -9.08 -17.09 -22.71
CA ILE A 174 -8.22 -18.12 -22.10
C ILE A 174 -9.10 -19.30 -21.69
N THR A 175 -8.96 -20.43 -22.37
CA THR A 175 -9.76 -21.64 -22.17
C THR A 175 -8.91 -22.84 -21.73
N THR A 176 -7.65 -22.87 -22.14
CA THR A 176 -6.67 -23.91 -21.82
C THR A 176 -5.33 -23.29 -21.41
N PRO A 177 -4.43 -24.05 -20.76
CA PRO A 177 -3.07 -23.56 -20.45
C PRO A 177 -2.25 -23.23 -21.72
N GLU A 178 -2.56 -23.85 -22.84
CA GLU A 178 -1.90 -23.63 -24.12
C GLU A 178 -2.13 -22.25 -24.71
N ASP A 179 -3.23 -21.58 -24.31
CA ASP A 179 -3.57 -20.22 -24.75
C ASP A 179 -2.57 -19.15 -24.20
N PHE A 180 -1.72 -19.52 -23.23
CA PHE A 180 -0.63 -18.66 -22.80
C PHE A 180 0.61 -18.69 -23.70
N LYS A 181 0.74 -19.68 -24.61
CA LYS A 181 1.91 -19.76 -25.49
C LYS A 181 1.99 -18.58 -26.45
N GLY A 182 3.09 -17.81 -26.30
CA GLY A 182 3.33 -16.60 -27.09
C GLY A 182 2.50 -15.39 -26.70
N LEU A 183 1.62 -15.50 -25.70
CA LEU A 183 0.82 -14.39 -25.18
C LEU A 183 1.75 -13.32 -24.58
N LYS A 184 1.72 -12.11 -25.13
CA LYS A 184 2.43 -10.95 -24.57
C LYS A 184 1.55 -10.30 -23.52
N MET A 185 1.93 -10.44 -22.26
CA MET A 185 1.14 -9.91 -21.16
C MET A 185 1.97 -9.02 -20.26
N ARG A 186 1.46 -7.83 -19.95
CA ARG A 186 2.01 -7.04 -18.85
C ARG A 186 1.69 -7.76 -17.56
N LEU A 187 2.74 -8.27 -16.88
CA LEU A 187 2.64 -9.01 -15.66
C LEU A 187 4.00 -8.98 -14.92
N PRO A 188 4.16 -8.18 -13.85
CA PRO A 188 5.44 -8.02 -13.17
C PRO A 188 5.74 -9.16 -12.18
N GLY A 189 6.93 -9.13 -11.62
CA GLY A 189 7.35 -9.97 -10.52
C GLY A 189 7.32 -11.47 -10.84
N LEU A 190 7.03 -12.28 -9.83
CA LEU A 190 6.92 -13.75 -9.96
C LEU A 190 5.76 -14.19 -10.85
N GLY A 191 4.70 -13.37 -10.97
CA GLY A 191 3.62 -13.63 -11.92
C GLY A 191 4.13 -13.74 -13.36
N GLY A 192 5.01 -12.81 -13.75
CA GLY A 192 5.66 -12.84 -15.08
C GLY A 192 6.53 -14.09 -15.29
N GLU A 193 7.27 -14.54 -14.28
CA GLU A 193 8.07 -15.76 -14.37
C GLU A 193 7.17 -17.03 -14.51
N VAL A 194 6.03 -17.05 -13.82
CA VAL A 194 5.01 -18.12 -13.96
C VAL A 194 4.43 -18.12 -15.38
N LEU A 195 4.05 -16.95 -15.90
CA LEU A 195 3.59 -16.82 -17.28
C LEU A 195 4.61 -17.34 -18.29
N LYS A 196 5.87 -16.94 -18.11
CA LYS A 196 7.00 -17.40 -18.95
C LYS A 196 7.15 -18.92 -18.91
N LYS A 197 6.97 -19.54 -17.76
CA LYS A 197 7.02 -21.00 -17.59
C LYS A 197 5.95 -21.73 -18.42
N LEU A 198 4.80 -21.08 -18.66
CA LEU A 198 3.73 -21.58 -19.54
C LEU A 198 3.91 -21.17 -21.01
N GLY A 199 5.03 -20.56 -21.37
CA GLY A 199 5.37 -20.17 -22.74
C GLY A 199 4.87 -18.78 -23.14
N GLY A 200 4.34 -17.99 -22.21
CA GLY A 200 3.99 -16.59 -22.45
C GLY A 200 5.21 -15.66 -22.44
N VAL A 201 4.99 -14.42 -22.83
CA VAL A 201 6.00 -13.37 -22.93
C VAL A 201 5.63 -12.24 -21.96
N PRO A 202 6.19 -12.24 -20.72
CA PRO A 202 5.92 -11.17 -19.77
C PRO A 202 6.56 -9.86 -20.23
N VAL A 203 5.82 -8.75 -20.07
CA VAL A 203 6.27 -7.38 -20.28
C VAL A 203 6.11 -6.66 -18.94
N ASP A 204 7.18 -6.58 -18.16
CA ASP A 204 7.14 -6.12 -16.77
C ASP A 204 7.50 -4.63 -16.57
N ALA A 205 7.98 -3.95 -17.61
CA ALA A 205 8.42 -2.56 -17.53
C ALA A 205 7.34 -1.51 -17.82
N LEU A 206 6.11 -1.91 -18.22
CA LEU A 206 5.04 -0.97 -18.52
C LEU A 206 4.40 -0.43 -17.22
N THR A 207 4.34 0.89 -17.13
CA THR A 207 3.64 1.62 -16.07
C THR A 207 2.14 1.76 -16.38
N GLY A 208 1.31 2.11 -15.38
CA GLY A 208 -0.13 2.21 -15.56
C GLY A 208 -0.58 3.13 -16.71
N ARG A 209 0.18 4.20 -17.01
CA ARG A 209 -0.12 5.11 -18.13
C ARG A 209 0.09 4.49 -19.50
N GLU A 210 0.97 3.51 -19.61
CA GLU A 210 1.38 2.91 -20.89
C GLU A 210 0.51 1.72 -21.28
N ILE A 211 -0.16 1.08 -20.32
CA ILE A 211 -0.93 -0.15 -20.51
C ILE A 211 -2.07 0.04 -21.51
N TYR A 212 -2.85 1.12 -21.38
CA TYR A 212 -3.96 1.40 -22.29
C TYR A 212 -3.51 1.43 -23.75
N GLY A 213 -2.48 2.24 -24.06
CA GLY A 213 -1.95 2.36 -25.41
C GLY A 213 -1.33 1.06 -25.92
N ALA A 214 -0.66 0.30 -25.06
CA ALA A 214 -0.06 -0.98 -25.43
C ALA A 214 -1.13 -2.06 -25.77
N LEU A 215 -2.23 -2.13 -25.02
CA LEU A 215 -3.38 -3.00 -25.35
C LEU A 215 -4.09 -2.53 -26.61
N GLN A 216 -4.32 -1.21 -26.76
CA GLN A 216 -5.01 -0.63 -27.91
C GLN A 216 -4.28 -0.91 -29.25
N THR A 217 -2.94 -0.81 -29.23
CA THR A 217 -2.12 -1.03 -30.43
C THR A 217 -1.78 -2.49 -30.68
N GLY A 218 -2.10 -3.41 -29.75
CA GLY A 218 -1.70 -4.81 -29.83
C GLY A 218 -0.20 -5.04 -29.58
N ALA A 219 0.50 -4.08 -28.97
CA ALA A 219 1.88 -4.29 -28.50
C ALA A 219 1.93 -5.34 -27.39
N ILE A 220 0.85 -5.45 -26.60
CA ILE A 220 0.56 -6.54 -25.68
C ILE A 220 -0.85 -7.10 -25.93
N ASP A 221 -1.05 -8.37 -25.63
CA ASP A 221 -2.31 -9.10 -25.82
C ASP A 221 -3.18 -9.11 -24.57
N ALA A 222 -2.54 -8.91 -23.40
CA ALA A 222 -3.18 -8.89 -22.09
C ALA A 222 -2.40 -8.02 -21.12
N ALA A 223 -3.10 -7.57 -20.06
CA ALA A 223 -2.48 -6.85 -18.95
C ALA A 223 -3.25 -7.08 -17.66
N GLU A 224 -2.53 -7.10 -16.55
CA GLU A 224 -3.09 -6.86 -15.24
C GLU A 224 -2.58 -5.50 -14.71
N TRP A 225 -3.33 -4.91 -13.79
CA TRP A 225 -2.85 -3.76 -13.04
C TRP A 225 -3.17 -3.93 -11.54
N VAL A 226 -4.42 -3.78 -11.13
CA VAL A 226 -4.87 -4.08 -9.76
C VAL A 226 -6.24 -4.77 -9.79
N GLY A 227 -7.26 -4.04 -10.24
CA GLY A 227 -8.63 -4.50 -10.19
C GLY A 227 -9.61 -3.38 -10.53
N PRO A 228 -10.93 -3.59 -10.38
CA PRO A 228 -11.97 -2.72 -10.90
C PRO A 228 -11.74 -1.23 -10.66
N TYR A 229 -11.31 -0.85 -9.46
CA TYR A 229 -11.16 0.55 -9.05
C TYR A 229 -10.12 1.31 -9.89
N ASN A 230 -8.94 0.73 -10.09
CA ASN A 230 -7.93 1.32 -10.95
C ASN A 230 -8.21 1.07 -12.43
N ASP A 231 -8.66 -0.12 -12.79
CA ASP A 231 -8.83 -0.56 -14.18
C ASP A 231 -9.92 0.24 -14.88
N LEU A 232 -11.00 0.59 -14.16
CA LEU A 232 -12.01 1.55 -14.61
C LEU A 232 -11.42 2.93 -14.87
N SER A 233 -10.64 3.45 -13.89
CA SER A 233 -9.97 4.74 -13.98
C SER A 233 -8.96 4.83 -15.14
N LEU A 234 -8.28 3.72 -15.46
CA LEU A 234 -7.35 3.59 -16.58
C LEU A 234 -8.04 3.32 -17.92
N GLY A 235 -9.35 3.06 -17.92
CA GLY A 235 -10.14 2.82 -19.13
C GLY A 235 -9.86 1.47 -19.80
N LEU A 236 -9.32 0.47 -19.11
CA LEU A 236 -8.87 -0.79 -19.70
C LEU A 236 -10.01 -1.58 -20.38
N TYR A 237 -11.23 -1.42 -19.89
CA TYR A 237 -12.45 -1.99 -20.47
C TYR A 237 -12.74 -1.54 -21.92
N GLN A 238 -12.18 -0.40 -22.34
CA GLN A 238 -12.37 0.11 -23.71
C GLN A 238 -11.48 -0.60 -24.74
N VAL A 239 -10.40 -1.23 -24.30
CA VAL A 239 -9.34 -1.76 -25.16
C VAL A 239 -9.10 -3.27 -25.00
N ALA A 240 -9.80 -3.92 -24.06
CA ALA A 240 -9.76 -5.37 -23.86
C ALA A 240 -11.16 -5.94 -23.63
N LYS A 241 -11.38 -7.19 -24.07
CA LYS A 241 -12.72 -7.81 -24.13
C LYS A 241 -13.09 -8.60 -22.89
N TYR A 242 -12.11 -9.28 -22.29
CA TYR A 242 -12.35 -10.25 -21.22
C TYR A 242 -11.65 -9.83 -19.97
N TYR A 243 -12.37 -9.84 -18.85
CA TYR A 243 -11.84 -9.55 -17.52
C TYR A 243 -11.87 -10.83 -16.68
N TYR A 244 -10.69 -11.38 -16.41
CA TYR A 244 -10.58 -12.66 -15.73
C TYR A 244 -10.43 -12.56 -14.22
N TYR A 245 -10.90 -13.60 -13.51
CA TYR A 245 -10.71 -13.82 -12.07
C TYR A 245 -10.43 -15.30 -11.76
N PRO A 246 -9.87 -15.63 -10.58
CA PRO A 246 -9.29 -14.73 -9.56
C PRO A 246 -7.92 -14.19 -9.97
N GLY A 247 -7.46 -13.15 -9.26
CA GLY A 247 -6.11 -12.60 -9.37
C GLY A 247 -5.08 -13.54 -8.75
N TRP A 248 -4.82 -14.65 -9.40
CA TRP A 248 -3.94 -15.72 -8.93
C TRP A 248 -2.51 -15.27 -8.65
N HIS A 249 -2.05 -14.23 -9.31
CA HIS A 249 -0.70 -13.66 -9.22
C HIS A 249 -0.52 -12.79 -7.99
N GLU A 250 -1.55 -12.07 -7.56
CA GLU A 250 -1.50 -11.12 -6.44
C GLU A 250 -2.75 -11.22 -5.55
N PRO A 251 -2.80 -12.20 -4.62
CA PRO A 251 -3.92 -12.32 -3.67
C PRO A 251 -4.03 -11.16 -2.68
N GLY A 252 -2.96 -10.37 -2.53
CA GLY A 252 -2.90 -9.19 -1.70
C GLY A 252 -1.54 -8.52 -1.85
N SER A 253 -1.44 -7.51 -2.71
CA SER A 253 -0.17 -6.86 -2.98
C SER A 253 0.10 -5.76 -1.97
N THR A 254 1.12 -5.96 -1.13
CA THR A 254 1.59 -4.95 -0.18
C THR A 254 2.45 -3.92 -0.92
N MET A 255 2.11 -2.65 -0.70
CA MET A 255 2.93 -1.51 -1.12
C MET A 255 3.93 -1.15 -0.03
N GLU A 256 5.02 -0.51 -0.44
CA GLU A 256 6.11 -0.15 0.46
C GLU A 256 6.37 1.34 0.49
N PHE A 257 6.70 1.85 1.67
CA PHE A 257 7.52 3.03 1.79
C PHE A 257 8.99 2.61 1.86
N LEU A 258 9.79 3.13 0.94
CA LEU A 258 11.24 3.04 1.00
C LEU A 258 11.76 4.32 1.65
N ILE A 259 12.62 4.19 2.65
CA ILE A 259 13.17 5.35 3.35
C ILE A 259 14.70 5.25 3.33
N ASN A 260 15.37 6.32 2.95
CA ASN A 260 16.83 6.39 3.07
C ASN A 260 17.22 6.26 4.54
N LYS A 261 18.00 5.24 4.87
CA LYS A 261 18.34 4.88 6.26
C LYS A 261 19.15 5.97 6.98
N GLN A 262 20.01 6.68 6.24
CA GLN A 262 20.76 7.79 6.79
C GLN A 262 19.86 8.97 7.11
N ALA A 263 18.98 9.39 6.18
CA ALA A 263 18.01 10.45 6.42
C ALA A 263 17.10 10.12 7.61
N PHE A 264 16.61 8.87 7.68
CA PHE A 264 15.79 8.43 8.81
C PHE A 264 16.55 8.49 10.15
N SER A 265 17.84 8.13 10.16
CA SER A 265 18.65 8.11 11.39
C SER A 265 18.81 9.50 12.01
N THR A 266 18.80 10.57 11.21
CA THR A 266 18.96 11.97 11.68
C THR A 266 17.69 12.56 12.32
N LEU A 267 16.54 11.90 12.12
CA LEU A 267 15.30 12.40 12.70
C LEU A 267 15.27 12.23 14.24
N PRO A 268 14.61 13.14 14.97
CA PRO A 268 14.20 12.91 16.36
C PRO A 268 13.36 11.64 16.50
N ASP A 269 13.44 10.97 17.64
CA ASP A 269 12.80 9.67 17.86
C ASP A 269 11.26 9.72 17.76
N ASP A 270 10.66 10.83 18.18
CA ASP A 270 9.22 11.03 18.02
C ASP A 270 8.80 11.14 16.54
N LEU A 271 9.60 11.80 15.69
CA LEU A 271 9.33 11.86 14.25
C LEU A 271 9.54 10.50 13.58
N LYS A 272 10.54 9.71 14.02
CA LYS A 272 10.69 8.31 13.57
C LYS A 272 9.46 7.47 13.90
N MET A 273 8.91 7.64 15.10
CA MET A 273 7.70 6.94 15.53
C MET A 273 6.48 7.39 14.72
N ILE A 274 6.34 8.70 14.48
CA ILE A 274 5.26 9.24 13.65
C ILE A 274 5.26 8.62 12.25
N ILE A 275 6.42 8.51 11.59
CA ILE A 275 6.56 7.86 10.28
C ILE A 275 6.06 6.41 10.33
N LYS A 276 6.51 5.65 11.32
CA LYS A 276 6.12 4.23 11.46
C LYS A 276 4.62 4.06 11.69
N VAL A 277 4.05 4.88 12.58
CA VAL A 277 2.62 4.84 12.88
C VAL A 277 1.79 5.28 11.67
N ALA A 278 2.21 6.35 10.98
CA ALA A 278 1.54 6.80 9.77
C ALA A 278 1.59 5.75 8.66
N ALA A 279 2.73 5.07 8.45
CA ALA A 279 2.83 3.99 7.47
C ALA A 279 1.88 2.83 7.80
N SER A 280 1.81 2.41 9.06
CA SER A 280 0.88 1.37 9.51
C SER A 280 -0.59 1.78 9.32
N ALA A 281 -0.93 3.04 9.59
CA ALA A 281 -2.28 3.56 9.37
C ALA A 281 -2.64 3.55 7.86
N ILE A 282 -1.72 3.98 6.99
CA ILE A 282 -1.95 3.98 5.54
C ILE A 282 -2.00 2.56 4.96
N ASN A 283 -1.27 1.60 5.56
CA ASN A 283 -1.36 0.20 5.14
C ASN A 283 -2.79 -0.35 5.26
N GLN A 284 -3.50 0.00 6.33
CA GLN A 284 -4.91 -0.37 6.50
C GLN A 284 -5.85 0.51 5.68
N ASP A 285 -5.65 1.83 5.70
CA ASP A 285 -6.49 2.80 4.99
C ASP A 285 -6.57 2.52 3.48
N MET A 286 -5.43 2.15 2.86
CA MET A 286 -5.41 1.79 1.43
C MET A 286 -6.20 0.52 1.14
N LEU A 287 -6.13 -0.50 2.01
CA LEU A 287 -6.89 -1.74 1.86
C LEU A 287 -8.40 -1.49 1.91
N ASP A 288 -8.83 -0.63 2.84
CA ASP A 288 -10.24 -0.28 3.01
C ASP A 288 -10.74 0.54 1.80
N ASP A 289 -9.96 1.52 1.32
CA ASP A 289 -10.22 2.30 0.10
C ASP A 289 -10.37 1.39 -1.13
N TYR A 290 -9.43 0.46 -1.31
CA TYR A 290 -9.51 -0.50 -2.41
C TYR A 290 -10.72 -1.42 -2.30
N THR A 291 -11.00 -1.94 -1.12
CA THR A 291 -12.14 -2.85 -0.92
C THR A 291 -13.45 -2.17 -1.33
N GLN A 292 -13.70 -0.96 -0.83
CA GLN A 292 -14.91 -0.22 -1.16
C GLN A 292 -14.92 0.28 -2.62
N GLY A 293 -13.76 0.74 -3.10
CA GLY A 293 -13.59 1.20 -4.47
C GLY A 293 -13.77 0.10 -5.51
N HIS A 294 -13.30 -1.12 -5.24
CA HIS A 294 -13.50 -2.27 -6.12
C HIS A 294 -14.98 -2.66 -6.27
N ILE A 295 -15.75 -2.64 -5.16
CA ILE A 295 -17.18 -2.92 -5.19
C ILE A 295 -17.89 -1.94 -6.11
N ALA A 296 -17.73 -0.63 -5.89
CA ALA A 296 -18.38 0.40 -6.68
C ALA A 296 -17.98 0.37 -8.16
N ALA A 297 -16.68 0.18 -8.43
CA ALA A 297 -16.17 0.14 -9.81
C ALA A 297 -16.59 -1.13 -10.56
N MET A 298 -16.72 -2.28 -9.87
CA MET A 298 -17.22 -3.50 -10.48
C MET A 298 -18.67 -3.35 -10.95
N ASP A 299 -19.51 -2.70 -10.14
CA ASP A 299 -20.90 -2.41 -10.51
C ASP A 299 -20.99 -1.54 -11.77
N VAL A 300 -20.13 -0.52 -11.91
CA VAL A 300 -20.04 0.32 -13.11
C VAL A 300 -19.59 -0.50 -14.31
N LEU A 301 -18.52 -1.31 -14.19
CA LEU A 301 -18.00 -2.15 -15.28
C LEU A 301 -19.05 -3.13 -15.79
N LEU A 302 -19.84 -3.73 -14.91
CA LEU A 302 -20.87 -4.72 -15.27
C LEU A 302 -22.13 -4.07 -15.85
N ASN A 303 -22.60 -2.95 -15.25
CA ASN A 303 -23.91 -2.41 -15.57
C ASN A 303 -23.87 -1.31 -16.65
N GLU A 304 -22.73 -0.60 -16.80
CA GLU A 304 -22.61 0.53 -17.72
C GLU A 304 -21.72 0.24 -18.92
N HIS A 305 -20.79 -0.74 -18.80
CA HIS A 305 -19.79 -1.03 -19.84
C HIS A 305 -19.86 -2.45 -20.41
N ASP A 306 -20.82 -3.28 -19.95
CA ASP A 306 -21.06 -4.64 -20.45
C ASP A 306 -19.80 -5.53 -20.51
N VAL A 307 -18.94 -5.40 -19.47
CA VAL A 307 -17.67 -6.11 -19.38
C VAL A 307 -17.90 -7.62 -19.19
N GLN A 308 -17.24 -8.45 -20.00
CA GLN A 308 -17.30 -9.90 -19.88
C GLN A 308 -16.38 -10.42 -18.77
N VAL A 309 -16.87 -10.50 -17.55
CA VAL A 309 -16.14 -11.07 -16.41
C VAL A 309 -16.18 -12.59 -16.48
N LYS A 310 -15.02 -13.25 -16.47
CA LYS A 310 -14.88 -14.72 -16.66
C LYS A 310 -13.98 -15.35 -15.61
N PRO A 311 -14.35 -16.53 -15.06
CA PRO A 311 -13.41 -17.31 -14.26
C PRO A 311 -12.35 -17.96 -15.15
N PHE A 312 -11.11 -18.04 -14.68
CA PHE A 312 -10.15 -18.94 -15.30
C PHE A 312 -10.60 -20.38 -15.13
N PRO A 313 -10.49 -21.23 -16.19
CA PRO A 313 -10.77 -22.66 -16.08
C PRO A 313 -9.91 -23.31 -15.00
N LYS A 314 -10.46 -24.32 -14.30
CA LYS A 314 -9.75 -25.06 -13.25
C LYS A 314 -8.44 -25.69 -13.74
N THR A 315 -8.38 -26.11 -15.02
CA THR A 315 -7.16 -26.63 -15.66
C THR A 315 -6.07 -25.57 -15.77
N VAL A 316 -6.45 -24.33 -16.13
CA VAL A 316 -5.56 -23.18 -16.22
C VAL A 316 -5.01 -22.82 -14.82
N ILE A 317 -5.89 -22.68 -13.82
CA ILE A 317 -5.47 -22.38 -12.44
C ILE A 317 -4.49 -23.44 -11.90
N ARG A 318 -4.73 -24.73 -12.21
CA ARG A 318 -3.83 -25.81 -11.77
C ARG A 318 -2.46 -25.71 -12.47
N ALA A 319 -2.44 -25.42 -13.79
CA ALA A 319 -1.20 -25.25 -14.54
C ALA A 319 -0.38 -24.06 -14.02
N LEU A 320 -1.02 -22.91 -13.74
CA LEU A 320 -0.40 -21.74 -13.16
C LEU A 320 0.18 -22.04 -11.76
N LYS A 321 -0.55 -22.79 -10.92
CA LYS A 321 -0.08 -23.16 -9.59
C LYS A 321 1.16 -24.07 -9.64
N ASN A 322 1.15 -25.07 -10.52
CA ASN A 322 2.30 -25.97 -10.73
C ASN A 322 3.52 -25.19 -11.25
N ALA A 323 3.30 -24.28 -12.23
CA ALA A 323 4.37 -23.43 -12.74
C ALA A 323 4.95 -22.51 -11.65
N ARG A 324 4.11 -21.98 -10.71
CA ARG A 324 4.57 -21.21 -9.54
C ARG A 324 5.52 -22.03 -8.67
N ASP A 325 5.15 -23.27 -8.35
CA ASP A 325 5.96 -24.13 -7.49
C ASP A 325 7.34 -24.41 -8.12
N ASP A 326 7.37 -24.65 -9.44
CA ASP A 326 8.61 -24.81 -10.20
C ASP A 326 9.46 -23.53 -10.21
N VAL A 327 8.84 -22.36 -10.40
CA VAL A 327 9.53 -21.06 -10.39
C VAL A 327 10.15 -20.78 -9.04
N LEU A 328 9.38 -20.91 -7.96
CA LEU A 328 9.90 -20.67 -6.60
C LEU A 328 11.07 -21.58 -6.26
N LYS A 329 10.99 -22.86 -6.61
CA LYS A 329 12.09 -23.83 -6.43
C LYS A 329 13.33 -23.45 -7.25
N SER A 330 13.13 -23.01 -8.48
CA SER A 330 14.23 -22.60 -9.37
C SER A 330 14.93 -21.33 -8.85
N GLU A 331 14.18 -20.34 -8.39
CA GLU A 331 14.74 -19.08 -7.86
C GLU A 331 15.45 -19.32 -6.53
N ALA A 332 14.87 -20.13 -5.63
CA ALA A 332 15.50 -20.51 -4.37
C ALA A 332 16.86 -21.21 -4.55
N ALA A 333 17.03 -21.99 -5.61
CA ALA A 333 18.29 -22.66 -5.90
C ALA A 333 19.40 -21.71 -6.36
N LYS A 334 19.06 -20.48 -6.82
CA LYS A 334 20.01 -19.49 -7.33
C LYS A 334 20.46 -18.48 -6.26
N ASP A 335 19.62 -18.21 -5.26
CA ASP A 335 19.84 -17.14 -4.29
C ASP A 335 19.53 -17.65 -2.87
N PRO A 336 20.55 -17.77 -1.99
CA PRO A 336 20.37 -18.23 -0.62
C PRO A 336 19.46 -17.32 0.21
N LEU A 337 19.45 -16.00 -0.05
CA LEU A 337 18.59 -15.06 0.66
C LEU A 337 17.14 -15.21 0.21
N PHE A 338 16.91 -15.41 -1.09
CA PHE A 338 15.58 -15.77 -1.61
C PHE A 338 15.08 -17.07 -0.95
N ASN A 339 15.93 -18.10 -0.85
CA ASN A 339 15.54 -19.35 -0.20
C ASN A 339 15.19 -19.15 1.28
N LYS A 340 15.99 -18.37 2.02
CA LYS A 340 15.72 -18.04 3.44
C LYS A 340 14.34 -17.39 3.61
N VAL A 341 14.02 -16.40 2.77
CA VAL A 341 12.74 -15.70 2.82
C VAL A 341 11.61 -16.64 2.40
N LEU A 342 11.79 -17.46 1.37
CA LEU A 342 10.83 -18.47 0.92
C LEU A 342 10.48 -19.46 2.05
N GLU A 343 11.46 -19.98 2.76
CA GLU A 343 11.23 -20.93 3.88
C GLU A 343 10.36 -20.30 4.97
N SER A 344 10.67 -19.06 5.40
CA SER A 344 9.86 -18.33 6.37
C SER A 344 8.43 -18.09 5.88
N TYR A 345 8.30 -17.59 4.64
CA TYR A 345 7.01 -17.32 4.02
C TYR A 345 6.15 -18.56 3.93
N MET A 346 6.69 -19.68 3.41
CA MET A 346 5.96 -20.93 3.21
C MET A 346 5.56 -21.59 4.54
N ALA A 347 6.39 -21.49 5.59
CA ALA A 347 6.05 -21.95 6.92
C ALA A 347 4.86 -21.20 7.50
N ASN A 348 4.84 -19.87 7.33
CA ASN A 348 3.72 -19.03 7.75
C ASN A 348 2.48 -19.29 6.89
N GLU A 349 2.62 -19.37 5.56
CA GLU A 349 1.52 -19.65 4.63
C GLU A 349 0.78 -20.94 4.99
N LYS A 350 1.53 -22.00 5.27
CA LYS A 350 0.96 -23.29 5.70
C LYS A 350 0.14 -23.16 6.98
N SER A 351 0.66 -22.44 7.97
CA SER A 351 0.03 -22.29 9.27
C SER A 351 -1.22 -21.42 9.21
N VAL A 352 -1.14 -20.26 8.54
CA VAL A 352 -2.24 -19.33 8.43
C VAL A 352 -3.37 -19.87 7.56
N LYS A 353 -3.08 -20.51 6.41
CA LYS A 353 -4.10 -21.14 5.56
C LYS A 353 -4.82 -22.29 6.30
N ARG A 354 -4.11 -23.04 7.16
CA ARG A 354 -4.74 -24.03 8.01
C ARG A 354 -5.72 -23.40 9.00
N TYR A 355 -5.35 -22.29 9.64
CA TYR A 355 -6.25 -21.57 10.55
C TYR A 355 -7.48 -21.03 9.82
N PHE A 356 -7.27 -20.35 8.68
CA PHE A 356 -8.36 -19.77 7.87
C PHE A 356 -9.32 -20.85 7.35
N SER A 357 -8.85 -22.08 7.09
CA SER A 357 -9.74 -23.19 6.69
C SER A 357 -10.76 -23.60 7.76
N TYR A 358 -10.55 -23.23 9.03
CA TYR A 358 -11.49 -23.43 10.14
C TYR A 358 -12.36 -22.19 10.42
N THR A 359 -12.03 -21.05 9.87
CA THR A 359 -12.67 -19.75 10.12
C THR A 359 -13.32 -19.21 8.85
N GLU A 360 -12.76 -18.19 8.23
CA GLU A 360 -13.34 -17.44 7.11
C GLU A 360 -13.66 -18.33 5.91
N ASP A 361 -12.74 -19.25 5.54
CA ASP A 361 -12.97 -20.16 4.41
C ASP A 361 -14.09 -21.18 4.71
N ALA A 362 -14.24 -21.60 5.97
CA ALA A 362 -15.30 -22.49 6.35
C ALA A 362 -16.68 -21.82 6.25
N LEU A 363 -16.77 -20.57 6.73
CA LEU A 363 -18.00 -19.78 6.65
C LEU A 363 -18.38 -19.50 5.19
N SER A 364 -17.43 -19.05 4.37
CA SER A 364 -17.66 -18.75 2.95
C SER A 364 -18.12 -20.00 2.17
N ARG A 365 -17.57 -21.16 2.46
CA ARG A 365 -18.03 -22.41 1.84
C ARG A 365 -19.45 -22.76 2.23
N PHE A 366 -19.79 -22.62 3.52
CA PHE A 366 -21.15 -22.87 4.00
C PHE A 366 -22.17 -21.97 3.27
N GLU A 367 -21.89 -20.67 3.15
CA GLU A 367 -22.77 -19.71 2.46
C GLU A 367 -22.94 -20.01 0.97
N LEU A 368 -21.90 -20.50 0.29
CA LEU A 368 -21.97 -20.89 -1.12
C LEU A 368 -22.79 -22.18 -1.30
N ASP A 369 -22.64 -23.16 -0.42
CA ASP A 369 -23.38 -24.40 -0.48
C ASP A 369 -24.89 -24.18 -0.21
N ASP A 370 -25.23 -23.28 0.71
CA ASP A 370 -26.62 -22.91 1.01
C ASP A 370 -27.31 -22.23 -0.19
N LYS A 371 -26.62 -21.32 -0.90
CA LYS A 371 -27.14 -20.69 -2.12
C LYS A 371 -27.39 -21.67 -3.29
N HIS A 372 -26.69 -22.80 -3.32
CA HIS A 372 -26.92 -23.84 -4.34
C HIS A 372 -28.05 -24.79 -4.00
N GLN A 373 -28.62 -24.73 -2.79
CA GLN A 373 -29.74 -25.53 -2.32
C GLN A 373 -31.09 -24.79 -2.39
N GLN A 374 -31.07 -23.49 -2.64
CA GLN A 374 -32.24 -22.63 -2.89
C GLN A 374 -32.44 -22.42 -4.38
#